data_a882b471ed339cdfb87937c8a897b0a0
#
_entry.id   a882b471ed339cdfb87937c8a897b0a0
#
_cell.length_a   1.000
_cell.length_b   1.000
_cell.length_c   1.000
_cell.angle_alpha   90.00
_cell.angle_beta   90.00
_cell.angle_gamma   90.00
#
_symmetry.space_group_name_H-M   'P 1'
#
loop_
_entity.id
_entity.type
_entity.pdbx_description
1 polymer ?
#
loop_
_entity_poly.entity_id
_entity_poly.type
_entity_poly.pdbx_seq_one_letter_code
_entity_poly.pdbx_strand_id
1 'polypeptide(L)'
;MKWFRASNVVLMLLCLMYFITYLDRVNVSTAADGFARDFGLNKTQVGLVFSGFAYPYLVLQIIGGWVSDRFGARGTLIACGLLWAAATALTGLAGGLVSLLVARVLLGLGEGATFPAATCAMSRWFAKERRGFAQGITHAAARVGNAAAPAVVVAVMTAYDWRVSFYVCAAISFVWVGLWAAAFTERPVDHPRITQAELDVVPTPDANKPAVPWRRLFRRMMPVTIVYFCYGWTLWLFLSWIPQYFLHSYDLNLKKSAIFASSVFFAGVVGDTLGGVVTDLLYQRTGRLDRARSWMVAFCMLLTVLSLVPLLFVHSLYVSLACLSAGFFFAEMTIGPMWAIPMDIAPAYSGTASGMMNTGSALAAIISPVLSGLLIDRFGNWELPFVGSMVLMGFGIVLAFRMQPESRFEKAEPAPVQSAGARA
;
A
#
# COMPACT_ATOMS: atom_id res chain seq x y z
N MET A 1 -9.36 -30.74 -1.62
CA MET A 1 -8.86 -29.69 -0.71
C MET A 1 -8.11 -28.61 -1.51
N LYS A 2 -8.86 -27.67 -2.14
CA LYS A 2 -8.30 -26.60 -2.98
C LYS A 2 -7.56 -25.48 -2.18
N TRP A 3 -7.76 -25.37 -0.88
CA TRP A 3 -7.25 -24.31 -0.01
C TRP A 3 -5.76 -24.41 0.34
N PHE A 4 -5.17 -25.59 0.26
CA PHE A 4 -3.77 -25.86 0.60
C PHE A 4 -2.82 -25.87 -0.62
N ARG A 5 -3.21 -25.25 -1.73
CA ARG A 5 -2.28 -25.04 -2.83
C ARG A 5 -1.15 -24.11 -2.38
N ALA A 6 0.07 -24.34 -2.86
CA ALA A 6 1.24 -23.55 -2.50
C ALA A 6 1.03 -22.04 -2.77
N SER A 7 0.44 -21.69 -3.90
CA SER A 7 0.11 -20.31 -4.26
C SER A 7 -0.86 -19.64 -3.29
N ASN A 8 -1.85 -20.38 -2.76
CA ASN A 8 -2.78 -19.83 -1.78
C ASN A 8 -2.12 -19.59 -0.42
N VAL A 9 -1.20 -20.47 0.00
CA VAL A 9 -0.41 -20.27 1.23
C VAL A 9 0.45 -19.01 1.12
N VAL A 10 1.12 -18.82 -0.03
CA VAL A 10 1.88 -17.59 -0.30
C VAL A 10 0.98 -16.36 -0.23
N LEU A 11 -0.20 -16.41 -0.85
CA LEU A 11 -1.16 -15.29 -0.79
C LEU A 11 -1.62 -14.99 0.63
N MET A 12 -1.95 -16.02 1.42
CA MET A 12 -2.35 -15.85 2.83
C MET A 12 -1.23 -15.21 3.66
N LEU A 13 0.02 -15.61 3.46
CA LEU A 13 1.16 -15.01 4.15
C LEU A 13 1.37 -13.55 3.77
N LEU A 14 1.18 -13.20 2.49
CA LEU A 14 1.20 -11.80 2.04
C LEU A 14 0.04 -11.01 2.62
N CYS A 15 -1.19 -11.55 2.65
CA CYS A 15 -2.32 -10.91 3.30
C CYS A 15 -2.05 -10.65 4.80
N LEU A 16 -1.47 -11.63 5.49
CA LEU A 16 -1.12 -11.50 6.90
C LEU A 16 -0.04 -10.41 7.10
N MET A 17 0.96 -10.32 6.21
CA MET A 17 1.95 -9.25 6.24
C MET A 17 1.30 -7.87 6.12
N TYR A 18 0.42 -7.70 5.13
CA TYR A 18 -0.28 -6.43 4.93
C TYR A 18 -1.16 -6.07 6.13
N PHE A 19 -1.85 -7.04 6.71
CA PHE A 19 -2.61 -6.84 7.94
C PHE A 19 -1.73 -6.35 9.09
N ILE A 20 -0.60 -7.01 9.33
CA ILE A 20 0.32 -6.69 10.44
C ILE A 20 0.93 -5.30 10.24
N THR A 21 1.44 -4.96 9.05
CA THR A 21 2.05 -3.66 8.80
C THR A 21 1.08 -2.50 9.03
N TYR A 22 -0.20 -2.67 8.68
CA TYR A 22 -1.20 -1.63 8.93
C TYR A 22 -1.69 -1.59 10.38
N LEU A 23 -1.71 -2.73 11.06
CA LEU A 23 -1.94 -2.77 12.51
C LEU A 23 -0.83 -2.01 13.25
N ASP A 24 0.44 -2.20 12.87
CA ASP A 24 1.59 -1.47 13.46
C ASP A 24 1.52 0.04 13.22
N ARG A 25 1.08 0.46 12.03
CA ARG A 25 0.93 1.89 11.68
C ARG A 25 -0.14 2.59 12.52
N VAL A 26 -1.25 1.92 12.80
CA VAL A 26 -2.34 2.48 13.59
C VAL A 26 -2.08 2.34 15.09
N ASN A 27 -1.27 1.36 15.52
CA ASN A 27 -0.90 1.20 16.93
C ASN A 27 -0.30 2.48 17.51
N VAL A 28 0.64 3.12 16.81
CA VAL A 28 1.29 4.34 17.30
C VAL A 28 0.31 5.50 17.48
N SER A 29 -0.67 5.67 16.60
CA SER A 29 -1.68 6.74 16.74
C SER A 29 -2.67 6.44 17.86
N THR A 30 -3.03 5.18 18.06
CA THR A 30 -3.91 4.75 19.15
C THR A 30 -3.23 4.88 20.52
N ALA A 31 -1.92 4.58 20.59
CA ALA A 31 -1.13 4.64 21.83
C ALA A 31 -0.61 6.06 22.15
N ALA A 32 -0.88 7.05 21.29
CA ALA A 32 -0.26 8.37 21.35
C ALA A 32 -0.46 9.09 22.69
N ASP A 33 -1.68 9.07 23.22
CA ASP A 33 -1.97 9.71 24.52
C ASP A 33 -1.23 9.05 25.70
N GLY A 34 -0.92 7.75 25.58
CA GLY A 34 -0.15 7.02 26.58
C GLY A 34 1.29 7.52 26.66
N PHE A 35 2.02 7.44 25.56
CA PHE A 35 3.42 7.87 25.55
C PHE A 35 3.59 9.39 25.63
N ALA A 36 2.63 10.18 25.12
CA ALA A 36 2.67 11.63 25.26
C ALA A 36 2.58 12.05 26.72
N ARG A 37 1.74 11.38 27.51
CA ARG A 37 1.63 11.61 28.96
C ARG A 37 2.90 11.20 29.70
N ASP A 38 3.42 10.01 29.42
CA ASP A 38 4.62 9.47 30.07
C ASP A 38 5.86 10.34 29.85
N PHE A 39 5.99 10.92 28.66
CA PHE A 39 7.19 11.69 28.26
C PHE A 39 6.97 13.21 28.24
N GLY A 40 5.79 13.68 28.62
CA GLY A 40 5.45 15.11 28.59
C GLY A 40 5.51 15.73 27.20
N LEU A 41 5.12 14.98 26.13
CA LEU A 41 5.21 15.43 24.75
C LEU A 41 4.04 16.34 24.38
N ASN A 42 4.36 17.43 23.69
CA ASN A 42 3.34 18.27 23.07
C ASN A 42 2.85 17.67 21.72
N LYS A 43 1.75 18.22 21.17
CA LYS A 43 1.13 17.72 19.93
C LYS A 43 2.08 17.76 18.73
N THR A 44 2.93 18.79 18.64
CA THR A 44 3.95 18.90 17.57
C THR A 44 4.95 17.75 17.66
N GLN A 45 5.42 17.42 18.86
CA GLN A 45 6.36 16.30 19.07
C GLN A 45 5.73 14.96 18.75
N VAL A 46 4.45 14.75 19.12
CA VAL A 46 3.69 13.57 18.71
C VAL A 46 3.56 13.50 17.19
N GLY A 47 3.28 14.62 16.54
CA GLY A 47 3.25 14.73 15.07
C GLY A 47 4.58 14.35 14.42
N LEU A 48 5.72 14.75 15.01
CA LEU A 48 7.05 14.33 14.56
C LEU A 48 7.24 12.80 14.68
N VAL A 49 6.76 12.18 15.76
CA VAL A 49 6.79 10.72 15.90
C VAL A 49 6.00 10.05 14.79
N PHE A 50 4.83 10.58 14.41
CA PHE A 50 4.04 10.04 13.30
C PHE A 50 4.75 10.21 11.94
N SER A 51 5.32 11.37 11.68
CA SER A 51 5.99 11.66 10.40
C SER A 51 7.35 10.98 10.25
N GLY A 52 8.03 10.64 11.36
CA GLY A 52 9.37 10.03 11.35
C GLY A 52 9.48 8.74 10.54
N PHE A 53 8.39 7.99 10.43
CA PHE A 53 8.27 6.80 9.59
C PHE A 53 8.31 7.10 8.08
N ALA A 54 7.68 8.20 7.65
CA ALA A 54 7.39 8.42 6.23
C ALA A 54 8.63 8.74 5.38
N TYR A 55 9.63 9.39 5.94
CA TYR A 55 10.84 9.79 5.21
C TYR A 55 11.68 8.60 4.73
N PRO A 56 12.15 7.69 5.61
CA PRO A 56 12.89 6.52 5.15
C PRO A 56 12.03 5.57 4.32
N TYR A 57 10.75 5.46 4.63
CA TYR A 57 9.79 4.70 3.84
C TYR A 57 9.75 5.17 2.37
N LEU A 58 9.70 6.51 2.13
CA LEU A 58 9.73 7.09 0.79
C LEU A 58 10.99 6.67 0.00
N VAL A 59 12.16 6.80 0.62
CA VAL A 59 13.44 6.50 -0.02
C VAL A 59 13.57 5.01 -0.34
N LEU A 60 13.14 4.17 0.57
CA LEU A 60 13.30 2.71 0.42
C LEU A 60 12.28 2.06 -0.51
N GLN A 61 11.26 2.76 -1.01
CA GLN A 61 10.34 2.21 -2.00
C GLN A 61 11.09 1.73 -3.27
N ILE A 62 11.94 2.58 -3.83
CA ILE A 62 12.68 2.27 -5.06
C ILE A 62 13.85 1.34 -4.77
N ILE A 63 14.65 1.66 -3.75
CA ILE A 63 15.83 0.87 -3.36
C ILE A 63 15.41 -0.56 -2.98
N GLY A 64 14.39 -0.70 -2.15
CA GLY A 64 13.88 -2.00 -1.72
C GLY A 64 13.24 -2.80 -2.85
N GLY A 65 12.58 -2.13 -3.79
CA GLY A 65 12.12 -2.75 -5.02
C GLY A 65 13.26 -3.33 -5.84
N TRP A 66 14.33 -2.56 -6.05
CA TRP A 66 15.54 -3.03 -6.72
C TRP A 66 16.22 -4.19 -5.97
N VAL A 67 16.32 -4.08 -4.65
CA VAL A 67 16.89 -5.17 -3.81
C VAL A 67 16.07 -6.46 -3.98
N SER A 68 14.74 -6.38 -3.97
CA SER A 68 13.89 -7.56 -4.15
C SER A 68 13.97 -8.17 -5.55
N ASP A 69 14.13 -7.36 -6.59
CA ASP A 69 14.32 -7.84 -7.95
C ASP A 69 15.68 -8.55 -8.11
N ARG A 70 16.74 -8.01 -7.49
CA ARG A 70 18.10 -8.50 -7.63
C ARG A 70 18.40 -9.70 -6.72
N PHE A 71 18.03 -9.63 -5.46
CA PHE A 71 18.38 -10.60 -4.43
C PHE A 71 17.23 -11.54 -4.06
N GLY A 72 16.04 -11.25 -4.54
CA GLY A 72 14.86 -12.05 -4.30
C GLY A 72 13.93 -11.47 -3.22
N ALA A 73 12.65 -11.79 -3.35
CA ALA A 73 11.61 -11.34 -2.43
C ALA A 73 11.69 -12.05 -1.07
N ARG A 74 12.15 -13.33 -1.04
CA ARG A 74 12.25 -14.11 0.20
C ARG A 74 13.17 -13.44 1.21
N GLY A 75 14.42 -13.21 0.81
CA GLY A 75 15.44 -12.61 1.68
C GLY A 75 15.10 -11.16 2.05
N THR A 76 14.62 -10.39 1.08
CA THR A 76 14.19 -9.00 1.30
C THR A 76 13.09 -8.90 2.34
N LEU A 77 12.03 -9.71 2.25
CA LEU A 77 10.93 -9.68 3.21
C LEU A 77 11.32 -10.23 4.59
N ILE A 78 12.26 -11.19 4.66
CA ILE A 78 12.80 -11.63 5.96
C ILE A 78 13.58 -10.49 6.63
N ALA A 79 14.50 -9.84 5.91
CA ALA A 79 15.28 -8.73 6.46
C ALA A 79 14.39 -7.55 6.88
N CYS A 80 13.45 -7.17 6.02
CA CYS A 80 12.44 -6.16 6.32
C CYS A 80 11.62 -6.53 7.56
N GLY A 81 11.11 -7.76 7.62
CA GLY A 81 10.30 -8.26 8.71
C GLY A 81 11.02 -8.27 10.05
N LEU A 82 12.27 -8.70 10.07
CA LEU A 82 13.10 -8.65 11.28
C LEU A 82 13.33 -7.21 11.73
N LEU A 83 13.61 -6.29 10.79
CA LEU A 83 13.86 -4.89 11.11
C LEU A 83 12.60 -4.19 11.62
N TRP A 84 11.43 -4.36 10.96
CA TRP A 84 10.20 -3.74 11.45
C TRP A 84 9.75 -4.33 12.79
N ALA A 85 9.85 -5.65 12.99
CA ALA A 85 9.49 -6.28 14.26
C ALA A 85 10.38 -5.77 15.41
N ALA A 86 11.69 -5.66 15.16
CA ALA A 86 12.62 -5.07 16.12
C ALA A 86 12.31 -3.60 16.41
N ALA A 87 12.01 -2.80 15.37
CA ALA A 87 11.64 -1.39 15.51
C ALA A 87 10.33 -1.19 16.29
N THR A 88 9.35 -2.07 16.06
CA THR A 88 8.10 -2.09 16.84
C THR A 88 8.38 -2.41 18.31
N ALA A 89 9.21 -3.43 18.61
CA ALA A 89 9.62 -3.73 19.99
C ALA A 89 10.38 -2.55 20.64
N LEU A 90 11.30 -1.91 19.89
CA LEU A 90 12.04 -0.73 20.36
C LEU A 90 11.11 0.45 20.68
N THR A 91 9.98 0.59 19.99
CA THR A 91 8.97 1.60 20.32
C THR A 91 8.40 1.36 21.72
N GLY A 92 8.13 0.10 22.10
CA GLY A 92 7.71 -0.27 23.47
C GLY A 92 8.79 -0.03 24.53
N LEU A 93 10.07 -0.11 24.15
CA LEU A 93 11.20 0.16 25.05
C LEU A 93 11.58 1.64 25.14
N ALA A 94 10.88 2.53 24.40
CA ALA A 94 11.24 3.93 24.35
C ALA A 94 11.17 4.61 25.73
N GLY A 95 12.17 5.44 26.02
CA GLY A 95 12.28 6.24 27.25
C GLY A 95 12.10 7.74 27.01
N GLY A 96 11.72 8.18 25.78
CA GLY A 96 11.52 9.58 25.44
C GLY A 96 11.39 9.83 23.95
N LEU A 97 11.28 11.10 23.55
CA LEU A 97 11.07 11.52 22.17
C LEU A 97 12.13 10.97 21.20
N VAL A 98 13.42 11.08 21.54
CA VAL A 98 14.51 10.66 20.66
C VAL A 98 14.44 9.17 20.36
N SER A 99 14.24 8.32 21.37
CA SER A 99 14.11 6.87 21.19
C SER A 99 12.86 6.49 20.39
N LEU A 100 11.74 7.20 20.56
CA LEU A 100 10.56 7.04 19.72
C LEU A 100 10.88 7.38 18.26
N LEU A 101 11.53 8.52 17.98
CA LEU A 101 11.90 8.92 16.63
C LEU A 101 12.85 7.92 15.95
N VAL A 102 13.85 7.42 16.69
CA VAL A 102 14.76 6.37 16.19
C VAL A 102 13.98 5.11 15.84
N ALA A 103 13.11 4.64 16.73
CA ALA A 103 12.27 3.48 16.45
C ALA A 103 11.36 3.68 15.22
N ARG A 104 10.78 4.89 15.04
CA ARG A 104 9.95 5.22 13.86
C ARG A 104 10.76 5.24 12.55
N VAL A 105 11.98 5.79 12.57
CA VAL A 105 12.90 5.75 11.43
C VAL A 105 13.27 4.31 11.09
N LEU A 106 13.63 3.50 12.08
CA LEU A 106 13.92 2.07 11.87
C LEU A 106 12.71 1.30 11.32
N LEU A 107 11.50 1.62 11.80
CA LEU A 107 10.26 1.03 11.27
C LEU A 107 10.06 1.39 9.80
N GLY A 108 10.25 2.65 9.45
CA GLY A 108 10.15 3.12 8.06
C GLY A 108 11.19 2.46 7.13
N LEU A 109 12.40 2.22 7.64
CA LEU A 109 13.42 1.43 6.93
C LEU A 109 12.97 -0.02 6.76
N GLY A 110 12.42 -0.65 7.79
CA GLY A 110 11.93 -2.03 7.75
C GLY A 110 10.74 -2.22 6.81
N GLU A 111 9.77 -1.31 6.84
CA GLU A 111 8.57 -1.43 6.00
C GLU A 111 8.74 -0.89 4.58
N GLY A 112 9.76 -0.05 4.31
CA GLY A 112 9.89 0.67 3.04
C GLY A 112 9.98 -0.24 1.81
N ALA A 113 10.57 -1.43 1.94
CA ALA A 113 10.70 -2.38 0.84
C ALA A 113 9.59 -3.45 0.81
N THR A 114 8.71 -3.53 1.80
CA THR A 114 7.76 -4.64 1.96
C THR A 114 6.78 -4.76 0.79
N PHE A 115 6.14 -3.70 0.38
CA PHE A 115 5.16 -3.73 -0.71
C PHE A 115 5.80 -3.96 -2.09
N PRO A 116 6.91 -3.29 -2.46
CA PRO A 116 7.64 -3.63 -3.67
C PRO A 116 8.11 -5.09 -3.69
N ALA A 117 8.62 -5.61 -2.58
CA ALA A 117 9.05 -7.01 -2.47
C ALA A 117 7.88 -8.00 -2.55
N ALA A 118 6.73 -7.67 -1.94
CA ALA A 118 5.52 -8.46 -2.10
C ALA A 118 5.04 -8.51 -3.55
N THR A 119 5.08 -7.37 -4.26
CA THR A 119 4.76 -7.32 -5.69
C THR A 119 5.74 -8.16 -6.52
N CYS A 120 7.04 -8.14 -6.19
CA CYS A 120 8.03 -9.02 -6.80
C CYS A 120 7.69 -10.50 -6.56
N ALA A 121 7.33 -10.90 -5.34
CA ALA A 121 6.88 -12.26 -5.03
C ALA A 121 5.62 -12.63 -5.83
N MET A 122 4.62 -11.76 -5.86
CA MET A 122 3.38 -12.00 -6.61
C MET A 122 3.62 -12.14 -8.11
N SER A 123 4.51 -11.35 -8.69
CA SER A 123 4.84 -11.44 -10.12
C SER A 123 5.41 -12.79 -10.54
N ARG A 124 6.02 -13.53 -9.59
CA ARG A 124 6.62 -14.85 -9.80
C ARG A 124 5.70 -16.01 -9.48
N TRP A 125 4.74 -15.81 -8.55
CA TRP A 125 3.86 -16.86 -8.05
C TRP A 125 2.47 -16.85 -8.66
N PHE A 126 2.07 -15.76 -9.34
CA PHE A 126 0.73 -15.61 -9.89
C PHE A 126 0.75 -15.32 -11.39
N ALA A 127 -0.12 -16.03 -12.12
CA ALA A 127 -0.41 -15.73 -13.51
C ALA A 127 -0.99 -14.31 -13.65
N LYS A 128 -0.83 -13.70 -14.83
CA LYS A 128 -1.28 -12.31 -15.10
C LYS A 128 -2.76 -12.09 -14.81
N GLU A 129 -3.58 -13.12 -15.09
CA GLU A 129 -5.03 -13.14 -14.95
C GLU A 129 -5.47 -13.05 -13.49
N ARG A 130 -4.57 -13.33 -12.53
CA ARG A 130 -4.86 -13.35 -11.08
C ARG A 130 -4.10 -12.29 -10.29
N ARG A 131 -3.29 -11.47 -10.93
CA ARG A 131 -2.46 -10.46 -10.24
C ARG A 131 -3.28 -9.35 -9.62
N GLY A 132 -4.35 -8.91 -10.32
CA GLY A 132 -5.26 -7.90 -9.80
C GLY A 132 -5.99 -8.39 -8.55
N PHE A 133 -6.49 -9.62 -8.56
CA PHE A 133 -7.10 -10.24 -7.39
C PHE A 133 -6.10 -10.38 -6.23
N ALA A 134 -4.86 -10.87 -6.51
CA ALA A 134 -3.85 -11.03 -5.47
C ALA A 134 -3.48 -9.69 -4.82
N GLN A 135 -3.35 -8.62 -5.59
CA GLN A 135 -3.12 -7.27 -5.07
C GLN A 135 -4.33 -6.72 -4.31
N GLY A 136 -5.53 -6.83 -4.86
CA GLY A 136 -6.74 -6.34 -4.20
C GLY A 136 -6.97 -7.00 -2.84
N ILE A 137 -6.84 -8.34 -2.74
CA ILE A 137 -7.08 -9.05 -1.48
C ILE A 137 -6.00 -8.76 -0.43
N THR A 138 -4.74 -8.57 -0.83
CA THR A 138 -3.67 -8.19 0.11
C THR A 138 -3.87 -6.77 0.64
N HIS A 139 -4.27 -5.83 -0.20
CA HIS A 139 -4.61 -4.48 0.24
C HIS A 139 -5.90 -4.44 1.07
N ALA A 140 -6.92 -5.26 0.74
CA ALA A 140 -8.10 -5.43 1.58
C ALA A 140 -7.72 -5.94 2.99
N ALA A 141 -6.77 -6.89 3.09
CA ALA A 141 -6.23 -7.33 4.38
C ALA A 141 -5.56 -6.17 5.15
N ALA A 142 -4.87 -5.26 4.47
CA ALA A 142 -4.34 -4.04 5.08
C ALA A 142 -5.46 -3.15 5.68
N ARG A 143 -6.58 -3.00 4.97
CA ARG A 143 -7.72 -2.22 5.48
C ARG A 143 -8.40 -2.89 6.68
N VAL A 144 -8.46 -4.22 6.68
CA VAL A 144 -8.91 -4.98 7.86
C VAL A 144 -7.95 -4.74 9.03
N GLY A 145 -6.63 -4.70 8.79
CA GLY A 145 -5.63 -4.34 9.79
C GLY A 145 -5.89 -2.96 10.40
N ASN A 146 -6.12 -1.94 9.56
CA ASN A 146 -6.49 -0.60 10.03
C ASN A 146 -7.76 -0.59 10.89
N ALA A 147 -8.80 -1.30 10.47
CA ALA A 147 -10.07 -1.33 11.18
C ALA A 147 -9.98 -2.10 12.52
N ALA A 148 -9.17 -3.15 12.56
CA ALA A 148 -8.98 -3.97 13.75
C ALA A 148 -8.04 -3.34 14.78
N ALA A 149 -7.06 -2.54 14.33
CA ALA A 149 -5.98 -2.03 15.18
C ALA A 149 -6.47 -1.25 16.42
N PRO A 150 -7.39 -0.27 16.33
CA PRO A 150 -7.83 0.46 17.52
C PRO A 150 -8.45 -0.46 18.58
N ALA A 151 -9.26 -1.43 18.15
CA ALA A 151 -9.90 -2.37 19.08
C ALA A 151 -8.88 -3.26 19.77
N VAL A 152 -7.93 -3.83 19.03
CA VAL A 152 -6.86 -4.69 19.55
C VAL A 152 -5.95 -3.92 20.48
N VAL A 153 -5.49 -2.74 20.06
CA VAL A 153 -4.57 -1.90 20.82
C VAL A 153 -5.22 -1.42 22.11
N VAL A 154 -6.47 -0.92 22.05
CA VAL A 154 -7.20 -0.46 23.24
C VAL A 154 -7.46 -1.61 24.22
N ALA A 155 -7.80 -2.80 23.74
CA ALA A 155 -7.97 -3.98 24.59
C ALA A 155 -6.69 -4.32 25.37
N VAL A 156 -5.53 -4.30 24.69
CA VAL A 156 -4.22 -4.53 25.32
C VAL A 156 -3.88 -3.40 26.30
N MET A 157 -4.08 -2.14 25.91
CA MET A 157 -3.81 -0.97 26.75
C MET A 157 -4.68 -0.91 28.00
N THR A 158 -5.91 -1.40 27.91
CA THR A 158 -6.85 -1.46 29.06
C THR A 158 -6.42 -2.52 30.07
N ALA A 159 -5.86 -3.63 29.58
CA ALA A 159 -5.41 -4.74 30.45
C ALA A 159 -4.01 -4.50 31.04
N TYR A 160 -3.15 -3.76 30.32
CA TYR A 160 -1.75 -3.52 30.66
C TYR A 160 -1.39 -2.04 30.52
N ASP A 161 -0.52 -1.72 29.55
CA ASP A 161 -0.12 -0.36 29.19
C ASP A 161 0.12 -0.24 27.66
N TRP A 162 0.45 0.98 27.19
CA TRP A 162 0.71 1.22 25.79
C TRP A 162 1.95 0.49 25.26
N ARG A 163 2.98 0.22 26.09
CA ARG A 163 4.22 -0.48 25.72
C ARG A 163 3.94 -1.92 25.33
N VAL A 164 3.06 -2.58 26.09
CA VAL A 164 2.68 -3.98 25.84
C VAL A 164 2.02 -4.13 24.47
N SER A 165 1.26 -3.14 24.00
CA SER A 165 0.67 -3.19 22.64
C SER A 165 1.74 -3.32 21.56
N PHE A 166 2.88 -2.63 21.69
CA PHE A 166 4.00 -2.74 20.77
C PHE A 166 4.72 -4.09 20.89
N TYR A 167 4.86 -4.65 22.09
CA TYR A 167 5.46 -5.98 22.24
C TYR A 167 4.59 -7.08 21.63
N VAL A 168 3.27 -6.99 21.76
CA VAL A 168 2.32 -7.92 21.11
C VAL A 168 2.44 -7.82 19.59
N CYS A 169 2.42 -6.62 19.03
CA CYS A 169 2.58 -6.41 17.59
C CYS A 169 3.94 -6.93 17.08
N ALA A 170 5.03 -6.66 17.82
CA ALA A 170 6.35 -7.17 17.47
C ALA A 170 6.40 -8.69 17.50
N ALA A 171 5.82 -9.35 18.49
CA ALA A 171 5.75 -10.80 18.59
C ALA A 171 5.01 -11.41 17.40
N ILE A 172 3.86 -10.83 17.00
CA ILE A 172 3.09 -11.26 15.83
C ILE A 172 3.95 -11.10 14.56
N SER A 173 4.70 -10.00 14.44
CA SER A 173 5.60 -9.73 13.31
C SER A 173 6.74 -10.76 13.24
N PHE A 174 7.38 -11.11 14.36
CA PHE A 174 8.42 -12.16 14.41
C PHE A 174 7.86 -13.53 14.03
N VAL A 175 6.67 -13.88 14.49
CA VAL A 175 5.98 -15.13 14.09
C VAL A 175 5.76 -15.14 12.60
N TRP A 176 5.28 -14.02 12.02
CA TRP A 176 5.12 -13.91 10.57
C TRP A 176 6.44 -14.13 9.81
N VAL A 177 7.55 -13.54 10.25
CA VAL A 177 8.87 -13.75 9.64
C VAL A 177 9.24 -15.22 9.63
N GLY A 178 9.03 -15.93 10.74
CA GLY A 178 9.27 -17.38 10.84
C GLY A 178 8.41 -18.17 9.84
N LEU A 179 7.13 -17.87 9.76
CA LEU A 179 6.21 -18.51 8.80
C LEU A 179 6.60 -18.24 7.35
N TRP A 180 6.98 -16.98 7.03
CA TRP A 180 7.44 -16.61 5.69
C TRP A 180 8.74 -17.34 5.32
N ALA A 181 9.70 -17.37 6.21
CA ALA A 181 10.97 -18.05 5.99
C ALA A 181 10.82 -19.57 5.79
N ALA A 182 9.86 -20.18 6.49
CA ALA A 182 9.60 -21.62 6.40
C ALA A 182 8.76 -22.01 5.17
N ALA A 183 7.81 -21.18 4.76
CA ALA A 183 6.80 -21.55 3.77
C ALA A 183 7.02 -20.95 2.38
N PHE A 184 7.80 -19.87 2.24
CA PHE A 184 8.01 -19.23 0.93
C PHE A 184 9.31 -19.67 0.29
N THR A 185 9.26 -20.02 -0.99
CA THR A 185 10.44 -20.26 -1.83
C THR A 185 10.52 -19.18 -2.92
N GLU A 186 11.73 -18.79 -3.28
CA GLU A 186 11.95 -17.73 -4.28
C GLU A 186 11.45 -18.16 -5.66
N ARG A 187 11.65 -19.43 -6.01
CA ARG A 187 11.17 -20.02 -7.25
C ARG A 187 10.05 -21.01 -6.93
N PRO A 188 8.88 -20.87 -7.58
CA PRO A 188 7.76 -21.80 -7.37
C PRO A 188 8.14 -23.27 -7.53
N VAL A 189 9.00 -23.58 -8.52
CA VAL A 189 9.45 -24.95 -8.81
C VAL A 189 10.17 -25.62 -7.63
N ASP A 190 10.82 -24.85 -6.77
CA ASP A 190 11.55 -25.36 -5.60
C ASP A 190 10.64 -25.61 -4.39
N HIS A 191 9.34 -25.31 -4.51
CA HIS A 191 8.41 -25.42 -3.37
C HIS A 191 7.88 -26.86 -3.23
N PRO A 192 8.05 -27.50 -2.05
CA PRO A 192 7.79 -28.95 -1.88
C PRO A 192 6.32 -29.37 -2.09
N ARG A 193 5.38 -28.42 -2.03
CA ARG A 193 3.92 -28.69 -2.16
C ARG A 193 3.33 -28.11 -3.45
N ILE A 194 4.15 -27.63 -4.39
CA ILE A 194 3.64 -27.10 -5.65
C ILE A 194 3.14 -28.24 -6.54
N THR A 195 2.04 -28.00 -7.22
CA THR A 195 1.49 -28.96 -8.18
C THR A 195 1.89 -28.59 -9.60
N GLN A 196 1.94 -29.60 -10.50
CA GLN A 196 2.24 -29.35 -11.91
C GLN A 196 1.25 -28.36 -12.53
N ALA A 197 -0.02 -28.49 -12.20
CA ALA A 197 -1.07 -27.57 -12.65
C ALA A 197 -0.89 -26.10 -12.17
N GLU A 198 -0.17 -25.88 -11.07
CA GLU A 198 0.23 -24.53 -10.63
C GLU A 198 1.44 -24.05 -11.42
N LEU A 199 2.42 -24.92 -11.70
CA LEU A 199 3.60 -24.59 -12.47
C LEU A 199 3.27 -24.22 -13.92
N ASP A 200 2.30 -24.88 -14.53
CA ASP A 200 1.89 -24.62 -15.92
C ASP A 200 1.33 -23.21 -16.15
N VAL A 201 0.82 -22.57 -15.10
CA VAL A 201 0.24 -21.22 -15.18
C VAL A 201 1.14 -20.12 -14.61
N VAL A 202 2.20 -20.50 -13.90
CA VAL A 202 3.14 -19.55 -13.30
C VAL A 202 4.19 -19.12 -14.34
N PRO A 203 4.54 -17.81 -14.41
CA PRO A 203 5.57 -17.34 -15.32
C PRO A 203 6.93 -17.97 -15.01
N THR A 204 7.61 -18.48 -16.03
CA THR A 204 9.00 -18.95 -15.91
C THR A 204 9.93 -17.76 -15.64
N PRO A 205 10.71 -17.77 -14.54
CA PRO A 205 11.64 -16.69 -14.28
C PRO A 205 12.77 -16.69 -15.31
N ASP A 206 13.09 -15.52 -15.87
CA ASP A 206 14.31 -15.35 -16.64
C ASP A 206 15.54 -15.62 -15.75
N ALA A 207 16.41 -16.54 -16.17
CA ALA A 207 17.63 -16.88 -15.44
C ALA A 207 18.63 -15.71 -15.40
N ASN A 208 18.66 -14.87 -16.43
CA ASN A 208 19.49 -13.67 -16.50
C ASN A 208 18.68 -12.43 -16.11
N LYS A 209 18.93 -11.90 -14.92
CA LYS A 209 18.38 -10.61 -14.50
C LYS A 209 19.26 -9.47 -15.05
N PRO A 210 18.81 -8.75 -16.09
CA PRO A 210 19.58 -7.65 -16.65
C PRO A 210 19.68 -6.50 -15.64
N ALA A 211 20.73 -5.67 -15.79
CA ALA A 211 20.85 -4.45 -15.00
C ALA A 211 19.62 -3.55 -15.22
N VAL A 212 19.15 -2.89 -14.16
CA VAL A 212 17.97 -2.02 -14.23
C VAL A 212 18.31 -0.77 -15.07
N PRO A 213 17.62 -0.52 -16.16
CA PRO A 213 17.83 0.68 -16.97
C PRO A 213 17.08 1.87 -16.36
N TRP A 214 17.60 2.40 -15.24
CA TRP A 214 16.96 3.37 -14.35
C TRP A 214 16.28 4.53 -15.05
N ARG A 215 16.98 5.24 -15.95
CA ARG A 215 16.45 6.43 -16.64
C ARG A 215 15.24 6.08 -17.53
N ARG A 216 15.31 4.95 -18.25
CA ARG A 216 14.24 4.51 -19.14
C ARG A 216 13.04 4.01 -18.34
N LEU A 217 13.28 3.20 -17.30
CA LEU A 217 12.23 2.65 -16.45
C LEU A 217 11.52 3.76 -15.67
N PHE A 218 12.27 4.71 -15.09
CA PHE A 218 11.70 5.86 -14.39
C PHE A 218 10.80 6.69 -15.32
N ARG A 219 11.28 7.01 -16.53
CA ARG A 219 10.49 7.74 -17.52
C ARG A 219 9.23 6.99 -17.90
N ARG A 220 9.32 5.66 -18.02
CA ARG A 220 8.16 4.80 -18.35
C ARG A 220 7.15 4.71 -17.22
N MET A 221 7.61 4.69 -15.97
CA MET A 221 6.76 4.59 -14.79
C MET A 221 6.19 5.95 -14.33
N MET A 222 6.72 7.07 -14.81
CA MET A 222 6.30 8.41 -14.36
C MET A 222 4.78 8.65 -14.45
N PRO A 223 4.07 8.35 -15.55
CA PRO A 223 2.61 8.51 -15.58
C PRO A 223 1.90 7.68 -14.51
N VAL A 224 2.35 6.44 -14.28
CA VAL A 224 1.79 5.54 -13.27
C VAL A 224 2.03 6.10 -11.86
N THR A 225 3.24 6.60 -11.59
CA THR A 225 3.62 7.22 -10.31
C THR A 225 2.78 8.46 -10.01
N ILE A 226 2.53 9.31 -11.00
CA ILE A 226 1.72 10.53 -10.82
C ILE A 226 0.24 10.17 -10.58
N VAL A 227 -0.32 9.22 -11.33
CA VAL A 227 -1.69 8.74 -11.08
C VAL A 227 -1.81 8.16 -9.68
N TYR A 228 -0.80 7.40 -9.23
CA TYR A 228 -0.79 6.83 -7.89
C TYR A 228 -0.57 7.87 -6.79
N PHE A 229 0.12 8.99 -7.07
CA PHE A 229 0.17 10.15 -6.20
C PHE A 229 -1.22 10.78 -6.02
N CYS A 230 -1.98 10.96 -7.11
CA CYS A 230 -3.33 11.52 -7.05
C CYS A 230 -4.29 10.64 -6.21
N TYR A 231 -4.22 9.33 -6.38
CA TYR A 231 -4.92 8.38 -5.53
C TYR A 231 -4.43 8.47 -4.08
N GLY A 232 -3.11 8.40 -3.87
CA GLY A 232 -2.48 8.45 -2.56
C GLY A 232 -2.85 9.71 -1.76
N TRP A 233 -3.01 10.85 -2.43
CA TRP A 233 -3.48 12.07 -1.78
C TRP A 233 -4.84 11.88 -1.10
N THR A 234 -5.79 11.29 -1.80
CA THR A 234 -7.12 10.98 -1.27
C THR A 234 -7.03 9.95 -0.15
N LEU A 235 -6.28 8.88 -0.34
CA LEU A 235 -6.07 7.86 0.69
C LEU A 235 -5.57 8.48 2.00
N TRP A 236 -4.49 9.28 1.95
CA TRP A 236 -3.88 9.85 3.14
C TRP A 236 -4.72 10.96 3.78
N LEU A 237 -5.52 11.69 2.98
CA LEU A 237 -6.56 12.57 3.49
C LEU A 237 -7.57 11.78 4.33
N PHE A 238 -8.09 10.69 3.80
CA PHE A 238 -9.08 9.86 4.51
C PHE A 238 -8.50 9.25 5.79
N LEU A 239 -7.33 8.61 5.72
CA LEU A 239 -6.70 7.98 6.87
C LEU A 239 -6.38 8.97 8.00
N SER A 240 -6.04 10.20 7.65
CA SER A 240 -5.64 11.22 8.64
C SER A 240 -6.82 12.00 9.21
N TRP A 241 -7.82 12.33 8.40
CA TRP A 241 -8.78 13.37 8.75
C TRP A 241 -10.24 12.90 8.87
N ILE A 242 -10.64 11.72 8.39
CA ILE A 242 -12.03 11.24 8.48
C ILE A 242 -12.56 11.17 9.91
N PRO A 243 -11.82 10.63 10.92
CA PRO A 243 -12.30 10.64 12.30
C PRO A 243 -12.53 12.06 12.84
N GLN A 244 -11.60 12.97 12.51
CA GLN A 244 -11.70 14.37 12.94
C GLN A 244 -12.82 15.13 12.21
N TYR A 245 -13.06 14.83 10.93
CA TYR A 245 -14.17 15.36 10.16
C TYR A 245 -15.51 15.05 10.83
N PHE A 246 -15.79 13.79 11.17
CA PHE A 246 -17.01 13.43 11.85
C PHE A 246 -17.13 14.03 13.25
N LEU A 247 -16.01 14.14 13.97
CA LEU A 247 -15.96 14.71 15.31
C LEU A 247 -16.35 16.19 15.31
N HIS A 248 -15.74 16.97 14.40
CA HIS A 248 -15.87 18.44 14.41
C HIS A 248 -17.00 18.97 13.52
N SER A 249 -17.26 18.35 12.35
CA SER A 249 -18.31 18.82 11.45
C SER A 249 -19.72 18.49 11.94
N TYR A 250 -19.86 17.47 12.80
CA TYR A 250 -21.16 16.99 13.29
C TYR A 250 -21.27 16.96 14.81
N ASP A 251 -20.31 17.55 15.52
CA ASP A 251 -20.27 17.59 17.00
C ASP A 251 -20.52 16.21 17.66
N LEU A 252 -19.94 15.18 17.05
CA LEU A 252 -20.05 13.81 17.55
C LEU A 252 -19.06 13.56 18.67
N ASN A 253 -19.43 12.69 19.61
CA ASN A 253 -18.45 12.19 20.56
C ASN A 253 -17.45 11.23 19.87
N LEU A 254 -16.28 11.04 20.50
CA LEU A 254 -15.18 10.27 19.95
C LEU A 254 -15.60 8.83 19.55
N LYS A 255 -16.44 8.16 20.35
CA LYS A 255 -16.91 6.80 20.07
C LYS A 255 -17.78 6.73 18.81
N LYS A 256 -18.71 7.66 18.66
CA LYS A 256 -19.56 7.75 17.46
C LYS A 256 -18.74 8.10 16.22
N SER A 257 -17.85 9.09 16.31
CA SER A 257 -16.93 9.46 15.23
C SER A 257 -16.10 8.26 14.76
N ALA A 258 -15.53 7.47 15.69
CA ALA A 258 -14.78 6.27 15.36
C ALA A 258 -15.62 5.22 14.62
N ILE A 259 -16.90 5.01 15.03
CA ILE A 259 -17.80 4.07 14.35
C ILE A 259 -18.08 4.52 12.91
N PHE A 260 -18.35 5.80 12.69
CA PHE A 260 -18.57 6.35 11.34
C PHE A 260 -17.32 6.25 10.48
N ALA A 261 -16.16 6.59 11.02
CA ALA A 261 -14.88 6.44 10.32
C ALA A 261 -14.59 4.99 9.96
N SER A 262 -14.82 4.05 10.89
CA SER A 262 -14.67 2.60 10.64
C SER A 262 -15.58 2.11 9.52
N SER A 263 -16.82 2.64 9.45
CA SER A 263 -17.76 2.29 8.38
C SER A 263 -17.26 2.73 7.01
N VAL A 264 -16.67 3.93 6.92
CA VAL A 264 -16.03 4.43 5.70
C VAL A 264 -14.86 3.52 5.31
N PHE A 265 -13.99 3.17 6.26
CA PHE A 265 -12.84 2.30 5.97
C PHE A 265 -13.26 0.88 5.60
N PHE A 266 -14.33 0.36 6.18
CA PHE A 266 -14.88 -0.94 5.80
C PHE A 266 -15.38 -0.98 4.35
N ALA A 267 -15.96 0.12 3.86
CA ALA A 267 -16.30 0.23 2.44
C ALA A 267 -15.06 0.06 1.54
N GLY A 268 -13.89 0.54 1.97
CA GLY A 268 -12.61 0.33 1.28
C GLY A 268 -12.19 -1.14 1.22
N VAL A 269 -12.43 -1.94 2.29
CA VAL A 269 -12.14 -3.40 2.27
C VAL A 269 -12.89 -4.07 1.12
N VAL A 270 -14.17 -3.72 0.97
CA VAL A 270 -15.01 -4.25 -0.12
C VAL A 270 -14.53 -3.74 -1.48
N GLY A 271 -14.18 -2.45 -1.56
CA GLY A 271 -13.64 -1.81 -2.77
C GLY A 271 -12.38 -2.49 -3.28
N ASP A 272 -11.35 -2.67 -2.44
CA ASP A 272 -10.09 -3.34 -2.79
C ASP A 272 -10.33 -4.74 -3.37
N THR A 273 -11.16 -5.54 -2.67
CA THR A 273 -11.45 -6.92 -3.09
C THR A 273 -12.18 -6.95 -4.43
N LEU A 274 -13.24 -6.16 -4.58
CA LEU A 274 -14.02 -6.09 -5.82
C LEU A 274 -13.20 -5.51 -6.96
N GLY A 275 -12.35 -4.51 -6.69
CA GLY A 275 -11.45 -3.91 -7.67
C GLY A 275 -10.52 -4.95 -8.29
N GLY A 276 -9.91 -5.80 -7.47
CA GLY A 276 -9.08 -6.90 -7.94
C GLY A 276 -9.84 -7.93 -8.78
N VAL A 277 -11.03 -8.33 -8.34
CA VAL A 277 -11.88 -9.30 -9.07
C VAL A 277 -12.35 -8.71 -10.40
N VAL A 278 -12.88 -7.48 -10.40
CA VAL A 278 -13.43 -6.83 -11.60
C VAL A 278 -12.33 -6.60 -12.65
N THR A 279 -11.14 -6.15 -12.24
CA THR A 279 -10.04 -5.93 -13.18
C THR A 279 -9.61 -7.23 -13.87
N ASP A 280 -9.54 -8.35 -13.14
CA ASP A 280 -9.16 -9.64 -13.69
C ASP A 280 -10.27 -10.21 -14.61
N LEU A 281 -11.55 -10.06 -14.23
CA LEU A 281 -12.69 -10.43 -15.08
C LEU A 281 -12.73 -9.61 -16.38
N LEU A 282 -12.45 -8.31 -16.30
CA LEU A 282 -12.36 -7.46 -17.50
C LEU A 282 -11.24 -7.91 -18.41
N TYR A 283 -10.08 -8.27 -17.86
CA TYR A 283 -8.97 -8.79 -18.64
C TYR A 283 -9.32 -10.14 -19.30
N GLN A 284 -9.88 -11.07 -18.53
CA GLN A 284 -10.30 -12.38 -19.06
C GLN A 284 -11.33 -12.26 -20.20
N ARG A 285 -12.28 -11.32 -20.09
CA ARG A 285 -13.32 -11.11 -21.11
C ARG A 285 -12.86 -10.35 -22.33
N THR A 286 -11.97 -9.38 -22.17
CA THR A 286 -11.59 -8.46 -23.26
C THR A 286 -10.24 -8.77 -23.88
N GLY A 287 -9.35 -9.48 -23.18
CA GLY A 287 -7.94 -9.71 -23.54
C GLY A 287 -7.09 -8.44 -23.57
N ARG A 288 -7.64 -7.27 -23.18
CA ARG A 288 -7.00 -5.96 -23.28
C ARG A 288 -6.62 -5.40 -21.92
N LEU A 289 -5.32 -5.25 -21.68
CA LEU A 289 -4.80 -4.69 -20.42
C LEU A 289 -5.21 -3.21 -20.24
N ASP A 290 -5.25 -2.43 -21.32
CA ASP A 290 -5.67 -1.03 -21.22
C ASP A 290 -7.08 -0.88 -20.64
N ARG A 291 -8.03 -1.74 -21.06
CA ARG A 291 -9.40 -1.73 -20.53
C ARG A 291 -9.45 -2.20 -19.08
N ALA A 292 -8.74 -3.26 -18.78
CA ALA A 292 -8.75 -3.86 -17.45
C ALA A 292 -7.99 -3.04 -16.41
N ARG A 293 -7.03 -2.21 -16.82
CA ARG A 293 -6.19 -1.40 -15.92
C ARG A 293 -6.50 0.09 -16.04
N SER A 294 -6.07 0.75 -17.13
CA SER A 294 -6.16 2.21 -17.27
C SER A 294 -7.59 2.74 -17.28
N TRP A 295 -8.48 2.12 -18.03
CA TRP A 295 -9.88 2.55 -18.09
C TRP A 295 -10.61 2.30 -16.77
N MET A 296 -10.35 1.18 -16.12
CA MET A 296 -10.93 0.87 -14.82
C MET A 296 -10.47 1.87 -13.75
N VAL A 297 -9.17 2.18 -13.70
CA VAL A 297 -8.63 3.21 -12.79
C VAL A 297 -9.29 4.56 -13.02
N ALA A 298 -9.35 5.02 -14.29
CA ALA A 298 -9.98 6.28 -14.64
C ALA A 298 -11.47 6.31 -14.24
N PHE A 299 -12.20 5.23 -14.48
CA PHE A 299 -13.61 5.11 -14.12
C PHE A 299 -13.83 5.12 -12.60
N CYS A 300 -13.03 4.37 -11.86
CA CYS A 300 -13.12 4.36 -10.39
C CYS A 300 -12.76 5.74 -9.79
N MET A 301 -11.73 6.42 -10.30
CA MET A 301 -11.40 7.79 -9.91
C MET A 301 -12.54 8.76 -10.21
N LEU A 302 -13.21 8.64 -11.36
CA LEU A 302 -14.38 9.45 -11.69
C LEU A 302 -15.52 9.21 -10.70
N LEU A 303 -15.82 7.95 -10.39
CA LEU A 303 -16.86 7.62 -9.41
C LEU A 303 -16.51 8.12 -8.01
N THR A 304 -15.23 8.13 -7.62
CA THR A 304 -14.75 8.75 -6.38
C THR A 304 -15.09 10.24 -6.36
N VAL A 305 -14.75 10.97 -7.43
CA VAL A 305 -15.07 12.41 -7.54
C VAL A 305 -16.57 12.63 -7.44
N LEU A 306 -17.37 11.90 -8.23
CA LEU A 306 -18.84 12.05 -8.24
C LEU A 306 -19.46 11.74 -6.87
N SER A 307 -18.91 10.78 -6.13
CA SER A 307 -19.37 10.44 -4.78
C SER A 307 -19.06 11.54 -3.76
N LEU A 308 -17.97 12.30 -3.95
CA LEU A 308 -17.58 13.36 -3.02
C LEU A 308 -18.25 14.70 -3.32
N VAL A 309 -18.75 14.95 -4.53
CA VAL A 309 -19.40 16.21 -4.92
C VAL A 309 -20.56 16.60 -3.99
N PRO A 310 -21.48 15.69 -3.58
CA PRO A 310 -22.60 16.10 -2.72
C PRO A 310 -22.18 16.63 -1.34
N LEU A 311 -20.97 16.29 -0.84
CA LEU A 311 -20.45 16.82 0.43
C LEU A 311 -20.38 18.34 0.43
N LEU A 312 -20.18 18.97 -0.74
CA LEU A 312 -20.04 20.42 -0.85
C LEU A 312 -21.36 21.17 -0.71
N PHE A 313 -22.49 20.48 -0.85
CA PHE A 313 -23.83 21.09 -0.93
C PHE A 313 -24.76 20.63 0.18
N VAL A 314 -24.54 19.44 0.75
CA VAL A 314 -25.48 18.80 1.68
C VAL A 314 -24.79 18.52 3.01
N HIS A 315 -25.11 19.30 4.02
CA HIS A 315 -24.59 19.16 5.38
C HIS A 315 -25.50 18.22 6.20
N SER A 316 -25.40 16.92 5.92
CA SER A 316 -26.14 15.89 6.66
C SER A 316 -25.20 14.73 6.99
N LEU A 317 -25.18 14.32 8.26
CA LEU A 317 -24.33 13.24 8.77
C LEU A 317 -24.44 11.96 7.91
N TYR A 318 -25.66 11.52 7.60
CA TYR A 318 -25.87 10.28 6.85
C TYR A 318 -25.52 10.43 5.37
N VAL A 319 -25.75 11.61 4.79
CA VAL A 319 -25.31 11.90 3.41
C VAL A 319 -23.80 11.92 3.34
N SER A 320 -23.12 12.55 4.28
CA SER A 320 -21.66 12.57 4.35
C SER A 320 -21.09 11.17 4.57
N LEU A 321 -21.70 10.36 5.44
CA LEU A 321 -21.30 8.96 5.61
C LEU A 321 -21.42 8.18 4.30
N ALA A 322 -22.55 8.31 3.60
CA ALA A 322 -22.78 7.62 2.33
C ALA A 322 -21.78 8.08 1.25
N CYS A 323 -21.58 9.40 1.12
CA CYS A 323 -20.66 10.00 0.14
C CYS A 323 -19.21 9.59 0.42
N LEU A 324 -18.74 9.67 1.66
CA LEU A 324 -17.40 9.30 2.05
C LEU A 324 -17.18 7.80 1.92
N SER A 325 -18.15 6.97 2.30
CA SER A 325 -18.07 5.51 2.11
C SER A 325 -18.02 5.13 0.64
N ALA A 326 -18.89 5.72 -0.20
CA ALA A 326 -18.86 5.47 -1.65
C ALA A 326 -17.56 5.99 -2.29
N GLY A 327 -17.12 7.20 -1.91
CA GLY A 327 -15.86 7.78 -2.38
C GLY A 327 -14.66 6.91 -2.02
N PHE A 328 -14.58 6.41 -0.79
CA PHE A 328 -13.51 5.54 -0.36
C PHE A 328 -13.58 4.15 -1.03
N PHE A 329 -14.78 3.58 -1.17
CA PHE A 329 -15.02 2.34 -1.90
C PHE A 329 -14.45 2.40 -3.33
N PHE A 330 -14.84 3.43 -4.10
CA PHE A 330 -14.36 3.57 -5.48
C PHE A 330 -12.87 3.93 -5.54
N ALA A 331 -12.36 4.74 -4.63
CA ALA A 331 -10.92 5.01 -4.55
C ALA A 331 -10.12 3.71 -4.33
N GLU A 332 -10.55 2.87 -3.40
CA GLU A 332 -9.87 1.61 -3.10
C GLU A 332 -10.03 0.56 -4.22
N MET A 333 -11.10 0.60 -5.00
CA MET A 333 -11.23 -0.24 -6.21
C MET A 333 -10.10 -0.01 -7.23
N THR A 334 -9.38 1.11 -7.18
CA THR A 334 -8.23 1.37 -8.05
C THR A 334 -6.98 0.56 -7.66
N ILE A 335 -6.91 0.02 -6.45
CA ILE A 335 -5.70 -0.64 -5.92
C ILE A 335 -5.33 -1.87 -6.72
N GLY A 336 -6.27 -2.80 -6.90
CA GLY A 336 -6.01 -4.04 -7.63
C GLY A 336 -5.41 -3.79 -9.03
N PRO A 337 -6.06 -3.01 -9.91
CA PRO A 337 -5.49 -2.68 -11.21
C PRO A 337 -4.19 -1.87 -11.13
N MET A 338 -4.07 -0.88 -10.26
CA MET A 338 -2.86 -0.04 -10.14
C MET A 338 -1.63 -0.86 -9.77
N TRP A 339 -1.71 -1.75 -8.80
CA TRP A 339 -0.59 -2.59 -8.39
C TRP A 339 -0.27 -3.72 -9.36
N ALA A 340 -1.21 -4.09 -10.26
CA ALA A 340 -0.95 -5.01 -11.35
C ALA A 340 -0.15 -4.36 -12.51
N ILE A 341 -0.32 -3.05 -12.76
CA ILE A 341 0.33 -2.33 -13.85
C ILE A 341 1.86 -2.45 -13.86
N PRO A 342 2.60 -2.27 -12.75
CA PRO A 342 4.06 -2.47 -12.74
C PRO A 342 4.49 -3.88 -13.16
N MET A 343 3.73 -4.90 -12.79
CA MET A 343 3.99 -6.29 -13.18
C MET A 343 3.69 -6.53 -14.67
N ASP A 344 2.70 -5.83 -15.23
CA ASP A 344 2.33 -5.95 -16.64
C ASP A 344 3.32 -5.20 -17.54
N ILE A 345 3.73 -3.98 -17.15
CA ILE A 345 4.67 -3.14 -17.89
C ILE A 345 6.09 -3.72 -17.84
N ALA A 346 6.59 -4.03 -16.65
CA ALA A 346 7.99 -4.38 -16.41
C ALA A 346 8.13 -5.67 -15.59
N PRO A 347 7.77 -6.85 -16.14
CA PRO A 347 7.79 -8.12 -15.38
C PRO A 347 9.18 -8.46 -14.80
N ALA A 348 10.25 -8.14 -15.54
CA ALA A 348 11.63 -8.39 -15.09
C ALA A 348 12.07 -7.48 -13.94
N TYR A 349 11.40 -6.33 -13.77
CA TYR A 349 11.70 -5.28 -12.78
C TYR A 349 10.47 -4.91 -11.95
N SER A 350 9.59 -5.88 -11.69
CA SER A 350 8.29 -5.64 -11.07
C SER A 350 8.39 -4.99 -9.68
N GLY A 351 9.37 -5.39 -8.87
CA GLY A 351 9.65 -4.78 -7.57
C GLY A 351 10.11 -3.33 -7.70
N THR A 352 11.09 -3.07 -8.58
CA THR A 352 11.59 -1.71 -8.84
C THR A 352 10.48 -0.81 -9.40
N ALA A 353 9.71 -1.32 -10.36
CA ALA A 353 8.62 -0.56 -10.98
C ALA A 353 7.49 -0.23 -10.00
N SER A 354 7.11 -1.18 -9.14
CA SER A 354 6.11 -0.93 -8.10
C SER A 354 6.62 0.00 -7.00
N GLY A 355 7.91 -0.08 -6.67
CA GLY A 355 8.57 0.87 -5.78
C GLY A 355 8.52 2.29 -6.34
N MET A 356 8.85 2.49 -7.63
CA MET A 356 8.72 3.77 -8.32
C MET A 356 7.28 4.29 -8.29
N MET A 357 6.29 3.44 -8.56
CA MET A 357 4.88 3.81 -8.46
C MET A 357 4.51 4.24 -7.04
N ASN A 358 4.87 3.44 -6.03
CA ASN A 358 4.47 3.69 -4.65
C ASN A 358 5.16 4.92 -4.03
N THR A 359 6.28 5.38 -4.60
CA THR A 359 6.90 6.67 -4.25
C THR A 359 5.90 7.83 -4.41
N GLY A 360 4.99 7.75 -5.40
CA GLY A 360 3.90 8.72 -5.56
C GLY A 360 3.00 8.80 -4.32
N SER A 361 2.50 7.67 -3.84
CA SER A 361 1.67 7.64 -2.63
C SER A 361 2.46 8.01 -1.37
N ALA A 362 3.73 7.60 -1.27
CA ALA A 362 4.58 7.97 -0.14
C ALA A 362 4.82 9.50 -0.07
N LEU A 363 4.99 10.15 -1.22
CA LEU A 363 5.07 11.61 -1.28
C LEU A 363 3.75 12.27 -0.88
N ALA A 364 2.62 11.71 -1.32
CA ALA A 364 1.30 12.17 -0.91
C ALA A 364 1.08 12.03 0.60
N ALA A 365 1.61 10.96 1.23
CA ALA A 365 1.57 10.74 2.67
C ALA A 365 2.26 11.84 3.49
N ILE A 366 3.30 12.45 2.92
CA ILE A 366 4.01 13.57 3.56
C ILE A 366 3.21 14.87 3.40
N ILE A 367 2.66 15.11 2.22
CA ILE A 367 2.11 16.44 1.84
C ILE A 367 0.62 16.56 2.20
N SER A 368 -0.20 15.55 1.86
CA SER A 368 -1.67 15.64 1.95
C SER A 368 -2.19 15.94 3.36
N PRO A 369 -1.74 15.25 4.44
CA PRO A 369 -2.25 15.52 5.78
C PRO A 369 -1.89 16.92 6.28
N VAL A 370 -0.68 17.39 5.97
CA VAL A 370 -0.19 18.71 6.40
C VAL A 370 -0.95 19.83 5.70
N LEU A 371 -1.08 19.73 4.37
CA LEU A 371 -1.79 20.74 3.59
C LEU A 371 -3.28 20.76 3.93
N SER A 372 -3.88 19.62 4.17
CA SER A 372 -5.27 19.53 4.64
C SER A 372 -5.47 20.22 5.99
N GLY A 373 -4.57 19.98 6.95
CA GLY A 373 -4.59 20.68 8.24
C GLY A 373 -4.46 22.19 8.10
N LEU A 374 -3.54 22.66 7.26
CA LEU A 374 -3.35 24.09 6.98
C LEU A 374 -4.60 24.73 6.36
N LEU A 375 -5.29 24.02 5.45
CA LEU A 375 -6.54 24.49 4.85
C LEU A 375 -7.65 24.62 5.88
N ILE A 376 -7.80 23.60 6.75
CA ILE A 376 -8.79 23.60 7.82
C ILE A 376 -8.51 24.74 8.80
N ASP A 377 -7.26 24.89 9.27
CA ASP A 377 -6.89 25.92 10.23
C ASP A 377 -7.08 27.34 9.68
N ARG A 378 -6.77 27.56 8.39
CA ARG A 378 -6.83 28.89 7.79
C ARG A 378 -8.23 29.32 7.39
N PHE A 379 -9.05 28.39 6.94
CA PHE A 379 -10.38 28.69 6.37
C PHE A 379 -11.53 28.20 7.25
N GLY A 380 -11.28 27.43 8.31
CA GLY A 380 -12.31 26.85 9.17
C GLY A 380 -13.26 25.88 8.48
N ASN A 381 -12.89 25.42 7.27
CA ASN A 381 -13.75 24.63 6.40
C ASN A 381 -13.20 23.22 6.24
N TRP A 382 -13.95 22.23 6.67
CA TRP A 382 -13.61 20.81 6.67
C TRP A 382 -13.82 20.11 5.32
N GLU A 383 -14.60 20.74 4.42
CA GLU A 383 -14.86 20.21 3.07
C GLU A 383 -13.75 20.58 2.08
N LEU A 384 -13.01 21.66 2.33
CA LEU A 384 -11.99 22.19 1.43
C LEU A 384 -10.87 21.17 1.07
N PRO A 385 -10.37 20.35 2.00
CA PRO A 385 -9.43 19.27 1.66
C PRO A 385 -9.96 18.26 0.65
N PHE A 386 -11.27 17.97 0.66
CA PHE A 386 -11.89 17.07 -0.30
C PHE A 386 -11.98 17.69 -1.70
N VAL A 387 -12.14 19.03 -1.81
CA VAL A 387 -12.04 19.74 -3.09
C VAL A 387 -10.66 19.54 -3.71
N GLY A 388 -9.59 19.71 -2.93
CA GLY A 388 -8.22 19.43 -3.38
C GLY A 388 -8.04 17.98 -3.86
N SER A 389 -8.65 17.04 -3.17
CA SER A 389 -8.67 15.62 -3.54
C SER A 389 -9.39 15.39 -4.87
N MET A 390 -10.58 15.99 -5.06
CA MET A 390 -11.35 15.89 -6.32
C MET A 390 -10.59 16.47 -7.52
N VAL A 391 -9.92 17.61 -7.35
CA VAL A 391 -9.10 18.23 -8.40
C VAL A 391 -7.95 17.31 -8.81
N LEU A 392 -7.22 16.76 -7.84
CA LEU A 392 -6.12 15.82 -8.12
C LEU A 392 -6.61 14.53 -8.74
N MET A 393 -7.73 13.97 -8.28
CA MET A 393 -8.36 12.81 -8.92
C MET A 393 -8.76 13.11 -10.36
N GLY A 394 -9.33 14.29 -10.65
CA GLY A 394 -9.65 14.75 -12.01
C GLY A 394 -8.42 14.77 -12.92
N PHE A 395 -7.30 15.27 -12.42
CA PHE A 395 -6.02 15.22 -13.13
C PHE A 395 -5.53 13.77 -13.33
N GLY A 396 -5.68 12.91 -12.29
CA GLY A 396 -5.36 11.49 -12.35
C GLY A 396 -6.15 10.74 -13.42
N ILE A 397 -7.44 11.05 -13.60
CA ILE A 397 -8.30 10.47 -14.66
C ILE A 397 -7.70 10.71 -16.04
N VAL A 398 -7.30 11.95 -16.35
CA VAL A 398 -6.71 12.29 -17.64
C VAL A 398 -5.38 11.58 -17.86
N LEU A 399 -4.56 11.49 -16.81
CA LEU A 399 -3.26 10.82 -16.89
C LEU A 399 -3.35 9.30 -16.93
N ALA A 400 -4.43 8.69 -16.43
CA ALA A 400 -4.61 7.24 -16.43
C ALA A 400 -4.52 6.65 -17.85
N PHE A 401 -4.98 7.38 -18.86
CA PHE A 401 -4.87 6.97 -20.27
C PHE A 401 -3.44 6.99 -20.83
N ARG A 402 -2.49 7.65 -20.15
CA ARG A 402 -1.07 7.65 -20.50
C ARG A 402 -0.27 6.52 -19.85
N MET A 403 -0.87 5.73 -18.98
CA MET A 403 -0.18 4.62 -18.32
C MET A 403 0.19 3.49 -19.28
N GLN A 404 -0.66 3.21 -20.27
CA GLN A 404 -0.44 2.25 -21.38
C GLN A 404 0.09 0.88 -20.93
N PRO A 405 -0.63 0.10 -20.10
CA PRO A 405 -0.14 -1.16 -19.55
C PRO A 405 0.14 -2.25 -20.60
N GLU A 406 -0.41 -2.13 -21.81
CA GLU A 406 -0.12 -3.03 -22.93
C GLU A 406 1.29 -2.83 -23.51
N SER A 407 1.83 -1.60 -23.40
CA SER A 407 3.17 -1.28 -23.87
C SER A 407 4.22 -1.77 -22.87
N ARG A 408 4.73 -2.99 -23.11
CA ARG A 408 5.76 -3.59 -22.26
C ARG A 408 7.07 -2.82 -22.35
N PHE A 409 7.74 -2.72 -21.23
CA PHE A 409 9.10 -2.25 -21.15
C PHE A 409 10.03 -3.37 -21.64
N GLU A 410 10.43 -3.30 -22.92
CA GLU A 410 11.32 -4.28 -23.53
C GLU A 410 12.75 -4.13 -23.00
N LYS A 411 13.44 -5.28 -22.87
CA LYS A 411 14.89 -5.30 -22.71
C LYS A 411 15.50 -4.54 -23.88
N ALA A 412 16.47 -3.66 -23.64
CA ALA A 412 17.28 -3.16 -24.74
C ALA A 412 17.89 -4.40 -25.41
N GLU A 413 17.55 -4.68 -26.68
CA GLU A 413 18.28 -5.65 -27.46
C GLU A 413 19.78 -5.31 -27.35
N PRO A 414 20.65 -6.28 -27.04
CA PRO A 414 22.08 -6.05 -27.19
C PRO A 414 22.29 -5.58 -28.63
N ALA A 415 23.04 -4.49 -28.80
CA ALA A 415 23.38 -3.99 -30.14
C ALA A 415 23.86 -5.17 -30.97
N PRO A 416 23.38 -5.34 -32.25
CA PRO A 416 23.80 -6.43 -33.09
C PRO A 416 25.34 -6.46 -33.06
N VAL A 417 25.88 -7.59 -32.63
CA VAL A 417 27.31 -7.82 -32.72
C VAL A 417 27.63 -7.67 -34.20
N GLN A 418 28.25 -6.54 -34.57
CA GLN A 418 28.78 -6.37 -35.91
C GLN A 418 29.75 -7.57 -36.11
N SER A 419 29.30 -8.54 -36.86
CA SER A 419 30.17 -9.60 -37.35
C SER A 419 31.34 -8.91 -38.00
N ALA A 420 32.48 -8.88 -37.33
CA ALA A 420 33.73 -8.45 -37.91
C ALA A 420 33.91 -9.26 -39.22
N GLY A 421 33.63 -8.54 -40.31
CA GLY A 421 33.69 -9.11 -41.65
C GLY A 421 34.99 -9.82 -41.84
N ALA A 422 34.87 -11.09 -42.18
CA ALA A 422 35.94 -11.83 -42.81
C ALA A 422 36.39 -11.02 -44.04
N ARG A 423 37.52 -10.35 -43.92
CA ARG A 423 38.30 -9.97 -45.10
C ARG A 423 39.32 -11.09 -45.31
N ALA A 424 39.01 -11.91 -46.29
CA ALA A 424 40.00 -12.73 -46.97
C ALA A 424 40.94 -11.86 -47.79
#